data_aac9bbf959cfd350a3dac223fffe5e9a
#
_entry.id   aac9bbf959cfd350a3dac223fffe5e9a
#
_cell.length_a   1.000
_cell.length_b   1.000
_cell.length_c   1.000
_cell.angle_alpha   90.00
_cell.angle_beta   90.00
_cell.angle_gamma   90.00
#
_symmetry.space_group_name_H-M   'P 1'
#
loop_
_entity.id
_entity.type
_entity.pdbx_description
1 polymer ?
#
loop_
_entity_poly.entity_id
_entity_poly.type
_entity_poly.pdbx_seq_one_letter_code
_entity_poly.pdbx_strand_id
1 'polypeptide(L)'
;MKAQVKWVDNQRFLGLTASGNSIVMDADKSQKSAPGPMEMVLMSLGGCASVDVVNILAKARQNVTSCHVDIESERADAIPAVFTRIHLRFVVKGSNIKESQVERAVNLSAEKYCSVAHMLGKGGVEITHSYQIIETE
;
A
#
# COMPACT_ATOMS: atom_id res chain seq x y z
N MET A 1 13.38 5.49 -14.36
CA MET A 1 12.69 6.35 -13.38
C MET A 1 13.70 7.17 -12.60
N LYS A 2 13.36 8.41 -12.28
CA LYS A 2 14.23 9.29 -11.47
C LYS A 2 13.39 10.05 -10.47
N ALA A 3 13.98 10.36 -9.33
CA ALA A 3 13.36 11.17 -8.29
C ALA A 3 14.42 12.02 -7.59
N GLN A 4 13.97 13.07 -6.93
CA GLN A 4 14.80 13.93 -6.12
C GLN A 4 14.11 14.18 -4.78
N VAL A 5 14.86 14.23 -3.71
CA VAL A 5 14.34 14.59 -2.38
C VAL A 5 15.12 15.77 -1.87
N LYS A 6 14.43 16.84 -1.53
CA LYS A 6 15.01 18.08 -1.05
C LYS A 6 14.60 18.34 0.39
N TRP A 7 15.55 18.71 1.23
CA TRP A 7 15.26 19.22 2.56
C TRP A 7 14.57 20.58 2.46
N VAL A 8 13.46 20.76 3.18
CA VAL A 8 12.69 22.02 3.22
C VAL A 8 13.02 22.80 4.49
N ASP A 9 12.69 22.22 5.63
CA ASP A 9 12.98 22.78 6.95
C ASP A 9 12.84 21.67 8.01
N ASN A 10 13.34 21.87 9.21
CA ASN A 10 13.23 20.93 10.33
C ASN A 10 13.46 19.48 9.88
N GLN A 11 12.44 18.62 9.92
CA GLN A 11 12.47 17.23 9.46
C GLN A 11 11.60 17.01 8.23
N ARG A 12 11.24 18.09 7.52
CA ARG A 12 10.39 18.05 6.33
C ARG A 12 11.21 18.01 5.06
N PHE A 13 10.76 17.17 4.15
CA PHE A 13 11.40 16.94 2.85
C PHE A 13 10.36 16.97 1.74
N LEU A 14 10.75 17.45 0.58
CA LEU A 14 9.93 17.47 -0.62
C LEU A 14 10.46 16.42 -1.60
N GLY A 15 9.64 15.42 -1.89
CA GLY A 15 9.92 14.45 -2.94
C GLY A 15 9.38 14.93 -4.27
N LEU A 16 10.17 14.81 -5.32
CA LEU A 16 9.84 15.22 -6.68
C LEU A 16 10.11 14.06 -7.63
N THR A 17 9.15 13.75 -8.49
CA THR A 17 9.36 12.76 -9.55
C THR A 17 9.74 13.44 -10.86
N ALA A 18 10.40 12.70 -11.74
CA ALA A 18 10.71 13.20 -13.09
C ALA A 18 9.43 13.50 -13.91
N SER A 19 8.30 12.87 -13.53
CA SER A 19 6.99 13.11 -14.15
C SER A 19 6.31 14.40 -13.71
N GLY A 20 6.92 15.18 -12.80
CA GLY A 20 6.41 16.47 -12.37
C GLY A 20 5.47 16.42 -11.17
N ASN A 21 5.44 15.31 -10.43
CA ASN A 21 4.62 15.16 -9.23
C ASN A 21 5.46 15.34 -7.97
N SER A 22 4.82 15.73 -6.89
CA SER A 22 5.51 15.99 -5.62
C SER A 22 4.73 15.49 -4.42
N ILE A 23 5.46 15.22 -3.34
CA ILE A 23 4.89 14.85 -2.05
C ILE A 23 5.78 15.38 -0.93
N VAL A 24 5.16 15.78 0.18
CA VAL A 24 5.88 16.22 1.38
C VAL A 24 5.98 15.05 2.35
N MET A 25 7.16 14.88 2.94
CA MET A 25 7.42 13.92 4.01
C MET A 25 7.89 14.66 5.26
N ASP A 26 7.51 14.16 6.43
CA ASP A 26 7.93 14.71 7.71
C ASP A 26 8.37 13.60 8.65
N ALA A 27 9.64 13.60 9.04
CA ALA A 27 10.21 12.62 9.94
C ALA A 27 10.13 13.03 11.42
N ASP A 28 9.50 14.15 11.74
CA ASP A 28 9.33 14.60 13.13
C ASP A 28 8.51 13.57 13.92
N LYS A 29 8.99 13.21 15.10
CA LYS A 29 8.34 12.21 15.93
C LYS A 29 7.26 12.78 16.84
N SER A 30 7.30 14.07 17.11
CA SER A 30 6.40 14.73 18.07
C SER A 30 5.29 15.54 17.39
N GLN A 31 5.57 16.23 16.30
CA GLN A 31 4.61 17.09 15.58
C GLN A 31 4.70 16.87 14.08
N LYS A 32 4.23 15.71 13.65
CA LYS A 32 4.26 15.34 12.25
C LYS A 32 3.21 16.09 11.44
N SER A 33 3.64 16.81 10.42
CA SER A 33 2.76 17.59 9.52
C SER A 33 2.50 16.87 8.19
N ALA A 34 3.16 15.74 7.95
CA ALA A 34 3.03 14.95 6.74
C ALA A 34 3.47 13.51 7.05
N PRO A 35 3.19 12.53 6.15
CA PRO A 35 3.66 11.17 6.37
C PRO A 35 5.18 11.07 6.47
N GLY A 36 5.66 10.24 7.38
CA GLY A 36 7.09 9.93 7.46
C GLY A 36 7.53 8.95 6.38
N PRO A 37 8.83 8.79 6.15
CA PRO A 37 9.36 7.89 5.11
C PRO A 37 8.88 6.43 5.24
N MET A 38 8.86 5.88 6.44
CA MET A 38 8.40 4.50 6.63
C MET A 38 6.89 4.36 6.44
N GLU A 39 6.11 5.38 6.80
CA GLU A 39 4.68 5.42 6.49
C GLU A 39 4.45 5.47 4.97
N MET A 40 5.30 6.19 4.24
CA MET A 40 5.26 6.24 2.78
C MET A 40 5.49 4.86 2.16
N VAL A 41 6.37 4.05 2.74
CA VAL A 41 6.60 2.66 2.28
C VAL A 41 5.31 1.84 2.41
N LEU A 42 4.61 1.95 3.56
CA LEU A 42 3.33 1.27 3.76
C LEU A 42 2.28 1.72 2.75
N MET A 43 2.16 3.02 2.53
CA MET A 43 1.19 3.56 1.56
C MET A 43 1.54 3.14 0.13
N SER A 44 2.81 3.07 -0.21
CA SER A 44 3.27 2.60 -1.52
C SER A 44 2.91 1.12 -1.73
N LEU A 45 3.09 0.30 -0.71
CA LEU A 45 2.68 -1.11 -0.75
C LEU A 45 1.17 -1.23 -0.95
N GLY A 46 0.39 -0.50 -0.15
CA GLY A 46 -1.07 -0.50 -0.24
C GLY A 46 -1.57 -0.02 -1.59
N GLY A 47 -0.99 1.06 -2.11
CA GLY A 47 -1.33 1.60 -3.43
C GLY A 47 -1.00 0.63 -4.56
N CYS A 48 0.19 0.05 -4.54
CA CYS A 48 0.63 -0.92 -5.54
C CYS A 48 -0.31 -2.14 -5.58
N ALA A 49 -0.62 -2.71 -4.42
CA ALA A 49 -1.52 -3.86 -4.31
C ALA A 49 -2.96 -3.50 -4.72
N SER A 50 -3.44 -2.32 -4.33
CA SER A 50 -4.81 -1.88 -4.63
C SER A 50 -5.03 -1.65 -6.13
N VAL A 51 -4.04 -1.12 -6.84
CA VAL A 51 -4.11 -0.96 -8.30
C VAL A 51 -4.39 -2.30 -8.96
N ASP A 52 -3.67 -3.34 -8.55
CA ASP A 52 -3.87 -4.69 -9.09
C ASP A 52 -5.28 -5.22 -8.80
N VAL A 53 -5.70 -5.12 -7.54
CA VAL A 53 -7.01 -5.63 -7.10
C VAL A 53 -8.14 -4.95 -7.88
N VAL A 54 -8.12 -3.63 -7.96
CA VAL A 54 -9.14 -2.86 -8.68
C VAL A 54 -9.16 -3.23 -10.17
N ASN A 55 -8.00 -3.32 -10.80
CA ASN A 55 -7.90 -3.65 -12.22
C ASN A 55 -8.38 -5.09 -12.51
N ILE A 56 -8.01 -6.05 -11.69
CA ILE A 56 -8.43 -7.45 -11.86
C ILE A 56 -9.95 -7.56 -11.70
N LEU A 57 -10.51 -6.91 -10.68
CA LEU A 57 -11.97 -6.92 -10.45
C LEU A 57 -12.73 -6.24 -11.59
N ALA A 58 -12.19 -5.15 -12.13
CA ALA A 58 -12.78 -4.47 -13.29
C ALA A 58 -12.78 -5.39 -14.53
N LYS A 59 -11.69 -6.06 -14.82
CA LYS A 59 -11.59 -7.03 -15.92
C LYS A 59 -12.54 -8.22 -15.74
N ALA A 60 -12.77 -8.62 -14.49
CA ALA A 60 -13.73 -9.67 -14.15
C ALA A 60 -15.18 -9.18 -14.14
N ARG A 61 -15.41 -7.92 -14.53
CA ARG A 61 -16.73 -7.28 -14.59
C ARG A 61 -17.48 -7.29 -13.27
N GLN A 62 -16.73 -7.16 -12.18
CA GLN A 62 -17.33 -7.03 -10.85
C GLN A 62 -17.76 -5.57 -10.63
N ASN A 63 -18.94 -5.38 -10.07
CA ASN A 63 -19.51 -4.05 -9.84
C ASN A 63 -19.02 -3.47 -8.52
N VAL A 64 -17.75 -3.03 -8.50
CA VAL A 64 -17.10 -2.45 -7.31
C VAL A 64 -17.38 -0.95 -7.26
N THR A 65 -17.89 -0.49 -6.15
CA THR A 65 -18.15 0.94 -5.90
C THR A 65 -17.09 1.59 -5.02
N SER A 66 -16.41 0.80 -4.21
CA SER A 66 -15.36 1.30 -3.33
C SER A 66 -14.38 0.18 -2.99
N CYS A 67 -13.12 0.54 -2.85
CA CYS A 67 -12.09 -0.39 -2.40
C CYS A 67 -11.07 0.39 -1.56
N HIS A 68 -10.77 -0.11 -0.38
CA HIS A 68 -9.65 0.40 0.41
C HIS A 68 -8.87 -0.76 1.04
N VAL A 69 -7.68 -0.47 1.50
CA VAL A 69 -6.85 -1.43 2.22
C VAL A 69 -6.42 -0.83 3.54
N ASP A 70 -6.71 -1.55 4.62
CA ASP A 70 -6.20 -1.24 5.96
C ASP A 70 -4.88 -1.96 6.15
N ILE A 71 -3.88 -1.26 6.66
CA ILE A 71 -2.52 -1.79 6.76
C ILE A 71 -2.06 -1.73 8.20
N GLU A 72 -1.64 -2.88 8.74
CA GLU A 72 -1.02 -2.99 10.05
C GLU A 72 0.40 -3.51 9.89
N SER A 73 1.32 -3.02 10.69
CA SER A 73 2.73 -3.39 10.56
C SER A 73 3.43 -3.50 11.91
N GLU A 74 4.51 -4.26 11.93
CA GLU A 74 5.43 -4.35 13.03
C GLU A 74 6.83 -4.05 12.51
N ARG A 75 7.63 -3.35 13.34
CA ARG A 75 9.01 -3.01 13.03
C ARG A 75 9.95 -3.70 14.01
N ALA A 76 11.17 -3.95 13.57
CA ALA A 76 12.21 -4.50 14.43
C ALA A 76 12.52 -3.53 15.58
N ASP A 77 12.73 -4.09 16.78
CA ASP A 77 13.26 -3.35 17.93
C ASP A 77 14.79 -3.31 17.83
N ALA A 78 15.27 -2.57 16.85
CA ALA A 78 16.69 -2.52 16.49
C ALA A 78 16.96 -1.25 15.66
N ILE A 79 18.22 -1.02 15.34
CA ILE A 79 18.65 0.02 14.41
C ILE A 79 19.40 -0.66 13.26
N PRO A 80 18.90 -0.57 12.01
CA PRO A 80 17.68 0.12 11.59
C PRO A 80 16.40 -0.65 11.96
N ALA A 81 15.35 0.10 12.30
CA ALA A 81 14.05 -0.46 12.64
C ALA A 81 13.24 -0.77 11.36
N VAL A 82 13.61 -1.85 10.69
CA VAL A 82 12.95 -2.29 9.46
C VAL A 82 11.58 -2.91 9.75
N PHE A 83 10.71 -2.95 8.76
CA PHE A 83 9.48 -3.73 8.88
C PHE A 83 9.81 -5.22 8.97
N THR A 84 9.15 -5.91 9.90
CA THR A 84 9.25 -7.36 10.06
C THR A 84 8.00 -8.06 9.57
N ARG A 85 6.83 -7.44 9.77
CA ARG A 85 5.53 -7.97 9.35
C ARG A 85 4.65 -6.84 8.87
N ILE A 86 3.88 -7.11 7.82
CA ILE A 86 2.86 -6.19 7.29
C ILE A 86 1.64 -7.04 6.92
N HIS A 87 0.46 -6.62 7.39
CA HIS A 87 -0.80 -7.23 7.01
C HIS A 87 -1.65 -6.26 6.23
N LEU A 88 -2.14 -6.69 5.07
CA LEU A 88 -3.03 -5.93 4.20
C LEU A 88 -4.44 -6.51 4.29
N ARG A 89 -5.41 -5.71 4.72
CA ARG A 89 -6.81 -6.10 4.75
C ARG A 89 -7.58 -5.28 3.73
N PHE A 90 -7.97 -5.91 2.63
CA PHE A 90 -8.76 -5.27 1.58
C PHE A 90 -10.23 -5.25 1.95
N VAL A 91 -10.88 -4.11 1.77
CA VAL A 91 -12.33 -3.96 1.94
C VAL A 91 -12.91 -3.54 0.60
N VAL A 92 -13.69 -4.44 0.01
CA VAL A 92 -14.30 -4.24 -1.31
C VAL A 92 -15.80 -4.08 -1.14
N LYS A 93 -16.33 -2.96 -1.61
CA LYS A 93 -17.76 -2.68 -1.62
C LYS A 93 -18.30 -2.72 -3.03
N GLY A 94 -19.49 -3.25 -3.19
CA GLY A 94 -20.17 -3.28 -4.48
C GLY A 94 -21.41 -4.15 -4.43
N SER A 95 -22.05 -4.33 -5.59
CA SER A 95 -23.23 -5.17 -5.71
C SER A 95 -22.91 -6.46 -6.47
N ASN A 96 -23.43 -7.58 -5.96
CA ASN A 96 -23.24 -8.92 -6.55
C ASN A 96 -21.77 -9.29 -6.75
N ILE A 97 -20.92 -8.89 -5.83
CA ILE A 97 -19.49 -9.21 -5.88
C ILE A 97 -19.31 -10.69 -5.58
N LYS A 98 -18.61 -11.39 -6.46
CA LYS A 98 -18.28 -12.80 -6.26
C LYS A 98 -17.03 -12.94 -5.41
N GLU A 99 -17.14 -13.64 -4.29
CA GLU A 99 -16.02 -13.87 -3.37
C GLU A 99 -14.82 -14.49 -4.06
N SER A 100 -15.04 -15.46 -4.95
CA SER A 100 -13.97 -16.11 -5.72
C SER A 100 -13.17 -15.13 -6.56
N GLN A 101 -13.79 -14.07 -7.07
CA GLN A 101 -13.10 -13.05 -7.85
C GLN A 101 -12.26 -12.13 -6.97
N VAL A 102 -12.74 -11.80 -5.77
CA VAL A 102 -11.97 -11.00 -4.81
C VAL A 102 -10.78 -11.79 -4.31
N GLU A 103 -10.97 -13.04 -3.92
CA GLU A 103 -9.88 -13.93 -3.50
C GLU A 103 -8.81 -14.04 -4.57
N ARG A 104 -9.22 -14.27 -5.82
CA ARG A 104 -8.31 -14.35 -6.96
C ARG A 104 -7.54 -13.04 -7.15
N ALA A 105 -8.21 -11.91 -7.09
CA ALA A 105 -7.58 -10.59 -7.29
C ALA A 105 -6.53 -10.31 -6.22
N VAL A 106 -6.87 -10.55 -4.96
CA VAL A 106 -5.95 -10.34 -3.83
C VAL A 106 -4.75 -11.28 -3.92
N ASN A 107 -4.98 -12.55 -4.23
CA ASN A 107 -3.90 -13.54 -4.37
C ASN A 107 -2.97 -13.23 -5.54
N LEU A 108 -3.50 -12.83 -6.69
CA LEU A 108 -2.68 -12.48 -7.85
C LEU A 108 -1.84 -11.24 -7.60
N SER A 109 -2.39 -10.23 -6.91
CA SER A 109 -1.62 -9.05 -6.52
C SER A 109 -0.45 -9.45 -5.62
N ALA A 110 -0.72 -10.20 -4.56
CA ALA A 110 0.28 -10.62 -3.58
C ALA A 110 1.37 -11.50 -4.18
N GLU A 111 1.00 -12.48 -5.00
CA GLU A 111 1.89 -13.53 -5.48
C GLU A 111 2.63 -13.16 -6.77
N LYS A 112 2.03 -12.31 -7.61
CA LYS A 112 2.54 -12.08 -8.95
C LYS A 112 2.80 -10.63 -9.32
N TYR A 113 1.86 -9.72 -9.04
CA TYR A 113 1.87 -8.40 -9.67
C TYR A 113 2.40 -7.26 -8.81
N CYS A 114 2.28 -7.32 -7.49
CA CYS A 114 2.68 -6.21 -6.63
C CYS A 114 4.21 -6.16 -6.48
N SER A 115 4.85 -5.26 -7.22
CA SER A 115 6.30 -5.09 -7.20
C SER A 115 6.82 -4.73 -5.80
N VAL A 116 6.11 -3.87 -5.09
CA VAL A 116 6.52 -3.44 -3.74
C VAL A 116 6.45 -4.61 -2.77
N ALA A 117 5.39 -5.43 -2.82
CA ALA A 117 5.27 -6.62 -1.98
C ALA A 117 6.42 -7.60 -2.24
N HIS A 118 6.77 -7.83 -3.49
CA HIS A 118 7.87 -8.70 -3.86
C HIS A 118 9.22 -8.19 -3.36
N MET A 119 9.49 -6.89 -3.50
CA MET A 119 10.75 -6.30 -3.01
C MET A 119 10.86 -6.43 -1.50
N LEU A 120 9.81 -6.07 -0.76
CA LEU A 120 9.81 -6.14 0.70
C LEU A 120 9.90 -7.58 1.18
N GLY A 121 9.18 -8.50 0.54
CA GLY A 121 9.23 -9.93 0.86
C GLY A 121 10.63 -10.52 0.67
N LYS A 122 11.31 -10.18 -0.41
CA LYS A 122 12.69 -10.59 -0.65
C LYS A 122 13.65 -10.01 0.39
N GLY A 123 13.33 -8.85 0.94
CA GLY A 123 14.08 -8.21 2.01
C GLY A 123 13.82 -8.80 3.40
N GLY A 124 12.96 -9.81 3.51
CA GLY A 124 12.69 -10.49 4.76
C GLY A 124 11.43 -10.03 5.49
N VAL A 125 10.61 -9.20 4.87
CA VAL A 125 9.33 -8.78 5.48
C VAL A 125 8.26 -9.84 5.23
N GLU A 126 7.61 -10.32 6.31
CA GLU A 126 6.47 -11.21 6.20
C GLU A 126 5.23 -10.39 5.84
N ILE A 127 4.68 -10.61 4.64
CA ILE A 127 3.49 -9.89 4.17
C ILE A 127 2.33 -10.87 4.08
N THR A 128 1.25 -10.56 4.78
CA THR A 128 0.02 -11.34 4.79
C THR A 128 -1.14 -10.48 4.31
N HIS A 129 -2.23 -11.12 3.91
CA HIS A 129 -3.41 -10.41 3.42
C HIS A 129 -4.70 -11.13 3.81
N SER A 130 -5.76 -10.35 3.88
CA SER A 130 -7.14 -10.80 4.06
C SER A 130 -8.06 -9.87 3.28
N TYR A 131 -9.33 -10.22 3.19
CA TYR A 131 -10.31 -9.38 2.54
C TYR A 131 -11.67 -9.46 3.22
N GLN A 132 -12.48 -8.42 3.02
CA GLN A 132 -13.87 -8.36 3.40
C GLN A 132 -14.66 -7.78 2.24
N ILE A 133 -15.83 -8.36 1.98
CA ILE A 133 -16.76 -7.86 0.96
C ILE A 133 -17.95 -7.26 1.69
N ILE A 134 -18.32 -6.03 1.31
CA ILE A 134 -19.51 -5.35 1.82
C ILE A 134 -20.48 -5.20 0.65
N GLU A 135 -21.60 -5.89 0.74
CA GLU A 135 -22.65 -5.80 -0.27
C GLU A 135 -23.36 -4.45 -0.17
N THR A 136 -23.54 -3.80 -1.29
CA THR A 136 -24.32 -2.56 -1.40
C THR A 136 -25.56 -2.80 -2.23
N GLU A 137 -26.65 -2.15 -1.84
CA GLU A 137 -27.93 -2.25 -2.58
C GLU A 137 -27.90 -1.50 -3.90
#